data_0cc9e02b3944fc42e7b16113c048f8ed
#
_entry.id   0cc9e02b3944fc42e7b16113c048f8ed
#
_cell.length_a   1.000
_cell.length_b   1.000
_cell.length_c   1.000
_cell.angle_alpha   90.00
_cell.angle_beta   90.00
_cell.angle_gamma   90.00
#
_symmetry.space_group_name_H-M   'P 1'
#
loop_
_entity.id
_entity.type
_entity.pdbx_description
1 polymer ?
#
loop_
_entity_poly.entity_id
_entity_poly.type
_entity_poly.pdbx_seq_one_letter_code
_entity_poly.pdbx_strand_id
1 'polypeptide(L)'
;MKKMINSIFKILILNLFYFLFSVSVFSQEISFLFMGDIMGHGPQIRSAWQEETKKYDYEEVFSPLEDIISSADFAIANLEVTLAGGPYTGYPQFSSPDELAVACKNSGMDVLVTGNNHSCDRKNKGIIRTVNVLDSLNILHTGTFKDLGERESKNLLILSKDGINVGVLNYTYGTNGNKFSSPAYVNLLDSALIKKDIKKAKKEDLDKLIVYVHWGYEYRDFPNLYQKNFNRFFQDLGVDIVIGSHPHVIQQMEYGKKNNQEFLTVFSLGNFVSNQREERKDGGAMIRLSFKKSYNNILISRKEYIPVWVHKFMEKKKYHYQILPCARPIYNEEYFSNIEDLQKMKTFLDNTRSHLNTNNLGIKEGLPYGLIGFKPITILQSQVPELRKLDFKQIKTKRRRKKRK
;
A
#
# COMPACT_ATOMS: atom_id res chain seq x y z
N MET A 1 -21.46 19.25 62.76
CA MET A 1 -20.60 19.91 61.78
C MET A 1 -19.34 19.10 61.42
N LYS A 2 -18.44 18.73 62.39
CA LYS A 2 -17.20 17.94 62.11
C LYS A 2 -17.43 16.58 61.40
N LYS A 3 -18.48 15.82 61.74
CA LYS A 3 -18.77 14.52 61.11
C LYS A 3 -19.21 14.68 59.63
N MET A 4 -19.91 15.76 59.30
CA MET A 4 -20.40 16.04 57.95
C MET A 4 -19.25 16.50 57.04
N ILE A 5 -18.31 17.30 57.57
CA ILE A 5 -17.12 17.73 56.85
C ILE A 5 -16.21 16.55 56.50
N ASN A 6 -16.02 15.61 57.47
CA ASN A 6 -15.23 14.40 57.21
C ASN A 6 -15.89 13.45 56.18
N SER A 7 -17.21 13.39 56.11
CA SER A 7 -17.91 12.60 55.08
C SER A 7 -17.74 13.21 53.69
N ILE A 8 -17.88 14.53 53.56
CA ILE A 8 -17.69 15.25 52.27
C ILE A 8 -16.23 15.11 51.77
N PHE A 9 -15.27 15.21 52.70
CA PHE A 9 -13.84 15.04 52.36
C PHE A 9 -13.52 13.61 51.89
N LYS A 10 -14.11 12.58 52.48
CA LYS A 10 -13.97 11.17 52.04
C LYS A 10 -14.58 10.95 50.66
N ILE A 11 -15.75 11.54 50.36
CA ILE A 11 -16.41 11.45 49.05
C ILE A 11 -15.59 12.18 47.98
N LEU A 12 -15.01 13.34 48.29
CA LEU A 12 -14.11 14.08 47.38
C LEU A 12 -12.82 13.30 47.08
N ILE A 13 -12.20 12.68 48.10
CA ILE A 13 -11.02 11.83 47.91
C ILE A 13 -11.37 10.58 47.09
N LEU A 14 -12.52 9.95 47.34
CA LEU A 14 -12.97 8.78 46.58
C LEU A 14 -13.25 9.15 45.09
N ASN A 15 -13.88 10.29 44.85
CA ASN A 15 -14.10 10.80 43.46
C ASN A 15 -12.79 11.23 42.77
N LEU A 16 -11.85 11.82 43.50
CA LEU A 16 -10.52 12.14 42.97
C LEU A 16 -9.73 10.87 42.66
N PHE A 17 -9.85 9.82 43.48
CA PHE A 17 -9.26 8.49 43.23
C PHE A 17 -9.93 7.83 42.02
N TYR A 18 -11.25 7.91 41.84
CA TYR A 18 -11.95 7.42 40.65
C TYR A 18 -11.57 8.21 39.40
N PHE A 19 -11.36 9.52 39.49
CA PHE A 19 -10.93 10.36 38.39
C PHE A 19 -9.46 10.12 38.00
N LEU A 20 -8.60 9.82 38.95
CA LEU A 20 -7.19 9.46 38.72
C LEU A 20 -7.03 8.02 38.18
N PHE A 21 -8.01 7.13 38.37
CA PHE A 21 -8.03 5.76 37.83
C PHE A 21 -8.77 5.61 36.53
N SER A 22 -9.45 6.64 36.03
CA SER A 22 -9.86 6.71 34.63
C SER A 22 -8.66 7.05 33.75
N VAL A 23 -7.51 6.38 33.95
CA VAL A 23 -6.47 6.28 32.96
C VAL A 23 -7.13 5.61 31.76
N SER A 24 -7.49 6.39 30.77
CA SER A 24 -7.85 5.86 29.47
C SER A 24 -6.71 4.95 29.07
N VAL A 25 -6.91 3.65 29.16
CA VAL A 25 -5.98 2.66 28.60
C VAL A 25 -6.04 2.89 27.09
N PHE A 26 -5.29 3.87 26.62
CA PHE A 26 -5.07 4.04 25.18
C PHE A 26 -4.49 2.72 24.70
N SER A 27 -5.27 2.03 23.92
CA SER A 27 -4.82 0.81 23.28
C SER A 27 -3.64 1.17 22.37
N GLN A 28 -2.43 0.74 22.76
CA GLN A 28 -1.26 0.90 21.89
C GLN A 28 -1.50 0.03 20.65
N GLU A 29 -1.73 0.68 19.52
CA GLU A 29 -2.01 0.02 18.25
C GLU A 29 -1.36 0.79 17.11
N ILE A 30 -0.76 0.05 16.18
CA ILE A 30 -0.21 0.57 14.94
C ILE A 30 -0.84 -0.16 13.77
N SER A 31 -1.26 0.58 12.74
CA SER A 31 -1.94 0.05 11.57
C SER A 31 -1.14 0.25 10.31
N PHE A 32 -1.18 -0.74 9.43
CA PHE A 32 -0.50 -0.77 8.15
C PHE A 32 -1.48 -1.06 7.03
N LEU A 33 -1.26 -0.42 5.87
CA LEU A 33 -1.92 -0.77 4.62
C LEU A 33 -0.84 -1.09 3.58
N PHE A 34 -0.83 -2.32 3.08
CA PHE A 34 0.08 -2.74 2.02
C PHE A 34 -0.66 -2.79 0.69
N MET A 35 -0.03 -2.26 -0.36
CA MET A 35 -0.53 -2.20 -1.72
C MET A 35 0.47 -2.85 -2.67
N GLY A 36 0.00 -3.44 -3.76
CA GLY A 36 0.82 -4.13 -4.75
C GLY A 36 1.58 -3.20 -5.69
N ASP A 37 1.72 -3.61 -6.95
CA ASP A 37 2.63 -3.01 -7.93
C ASP A 37 2.05 -1.72 -8.52
N ILE A 38 2.78 -0.60 -8.36
CA ILE A 38 2.52 0.69 -9.02
C ILE A 38 3.38 0.74 -10.27
N MET A 39 2.74 0.57 -11.42
CA MET A 39 3.39 0.60 -12.72
C MET A 39 3.10 1.88 -13.50
N GLY A 40 3.99 2.22 -14.44
CA GLY A 40 3.90 3.43 -15.27
C GLY A 40 3.94 3.09 -16.76
N HIS A 41 2.96 2.34 -17.28
CA HIS A 41 2.90 2.01 -18.71
C HIS A 41 2.69 3.26 -19.59
N GLY A 42 3.12 3.20 -20.84
CA GLY A 42 3.00 4.31 -21.78
C GLY A 42 1.59 4.93 -21.86
N PRO A 43 0.49 4.14 -21.91
CA PRO A 43 -0.85 4.71 -21.85
C PRO A 43 -1.17 5.48 -20.55
N GLN A 44 -0.66 5.05 -19.39
CA GLN A 44 -0.83 5.77 -18.14
C GLN A 44 -0.08 7.10 -18.15
N ILE A 45 1.16 7.13 -18.68
CA ILE A 45 1.94 8.37 -18.83
C ILE A 45 1.20 9.36 -19.73
N ARG A 46 0.66 8.90 -20.87
CA ARG A 46 -0.14 9.76 -21.78
C ARG A 46 -1.44 10.25 -21.14
N SER A 47 -2.08 9.41 -20.33
CA SER A 47 -3.27 9.76 -19.57
C SER A 47 -3.00 10.87 -18.54
N ALA A 48 -1.85 10.83 -17.90
CA ALA A 48 -1.49 11.81 -16.87
C ALA A 48 -1.11 13.18 -17.45
N TRP A 49 -0.74 13.28 -18.74
CA TRP A 49 -0.36 14.55 -19.35
C TRP A 49 -1.55 15.51 -19.44
N GLN A 50 -1.38 16.74 -18.93
CA GLN A 50 -2.37 17.82 -18.98
C GLN A 50 -1.91 18.87 -20.00
N GLU A 51 -2.68 19.01 -21.09
CA GLU A 51 -2.30 19.89 -22.20
C GLU A 51 -2.33 21.37 -21.80
N GLU A 52 -3.25 21.74 -20.90
CA GLU A 52 -3.47 23.12 -20.45
C GLU A 52 -2.31 23.63 -19.59
N THR A 53 -1.81 22.78 -18.69
CA THR A 53 -0.76 23.14 -17.71
C THR A 53 0.64 22.71 -18.15
N LYS A 54 0.74 21.86 -19.21
CA LYS A 54 1.98 21.22 -19.66
C LYS A 54 2.69 20.44 -18.55
N LYS A 55 1.91 19.79 -17.69
CA LYS A 55 2.38 18.98 -16.56
C LYS A 55 1.71 17.62 -16.55
N TYR A 56 2.31 16.69 -15.85
CA TYR A 56 1.68 15.40 -15.54
C TYR A 56 0.85 15.52 -14.26
N ASP A 57 -0.28 14.79 -14.22
CA ASP A 57 -1.17 14.74 -13.06
C ASP A 57 -1.71 13.31 -12.90
N TYR A 58 -1.45 12.70 -11.74
CA TYR A 58 -1.87 11.35 -11.40
C TYR A 58 -2.85 11.33 -10.21
N GLU A 59 -3.31 12.49 -9.71
CA GLU A 59 -4.17 12.56 -8.51
C GLU A 59 -5.47 11.77 -8.69
N GLU A 60 -6.08 11.85 -9.87
CA GLU A 60 -7.31 11.11 -10.19
C GLU A 60 -7.17 9.60 -10.00
N VAL A 61 -5.96 9.05 -10.20
CA VAL A 61 -5.72 7.61 -10.14
C VAL A 61 -5.98 7.06 -8.74
N PHE A 62 -5.59 7.80 -7.70
CA PHE A 62 -5.63 7.35 -6.30
C PHE A 62 -6.81 7.94 -5.52
N SER A 63 -7.47 8.99 -6.03
CA SER A 63 -8.53 9.72 -5.32
C SER A 63 -9.67 8.83 -4.79
N PRO A 64 -10.10 7.72 -5.45
CA PRO A 64 -11.14 6.87 -4.89
C PRO A 64 -10.71 6.07 -3.65
N LEU A 65 -9.42 6.06 -3.33
CA LEU A 65 -8.85 5.30 -2.22
C LEU A 65 -8.30 6.17 -1.09
N GLU A 66 -8.31 7.50 -1.21
CA GLU A 66 -7.70 8.41 -0.24
C GLU A 66 -8.16 8.15 1.20
N ASP A 67 -9.45 7.89 1.42
CA ASP A 67 -10.00 7.58 2.73
C ASP A 67 -9.45 6.29 3.32
N ILE A 68 -9.18 5.28 2.47
CA ILE A 68 -8.62 4.00 2.90
C ILE A 68 -7.12 4.16 3.18
N ILE A 69 -6.38 4.76 2.24
CA ILE A 69 -4.92 4.90 2.32
C ILE A 69 -4.56 5.78 3.52
N SER A 70 -5.19 6.95 3.65
CA SER A 70 -4.91 7.89 4.73
C SER A 70 -5.39 7.41 6.11
N SER A 71 -6.24 6.39 6.19
CA SER A 71 -6.70 5.84 7.46
C SER A 71 -5.70 4.93 8.16
N ALA A 72 -4.69 4.42 7.47
CA ALA A 72 -3.61 3.64 8.08
C ALA A 72 -2.55 4.56 8.68
N ASP A 73 -1.84 4.11 9.70
CA ASP A 73 -0.71 4.85 10.26
C ASP A 73 0.48 4.85 9.29
N PHE A 74 0.66 3.74 8.58
CA PHE A 74 1.64 3.60 7.52
C PHE A 74 1.06 2.87 6.31
N ALA A 75 1.04 3.55 5.17
CA ALA A 75 0.63 3.00 3.89
C ALA A 75 1.87 2.73 3.01
N ILE A 76 2.04 1.49 2.56
CA ILE A 76 3.25 0.97 1.90
C ILE A 76 2.89 0.36 0.54
N ALA A 77 3.55 0.79 -0.54
CA ALA A 77 3.35 0.25 -1.89
C ALA A 77 4.67 -0.08 -2.59
N ASN A 78 4.63 -0.96 -3.60
CA ASN A 78 5.77 -1.24 -4.47
C ASN A 78 5.80 -0.27 -5.66
N LEU A 79 6.79 0.61 -5.71
CA LEU A 79 7.04 1.49 -6.85
C LEU A 79 7.82 0.72 -7.93
N GLU A 80 7.10 0.10 -8.87
CA GLU A 80 7.68 -0.78 -9.90
C GLU A 80 8.02 -0.01 -11.18
N VAL A 81 8.65 1.13 -11.01
CA VAL A 81 9.19 1.99 -12.08
C VAL A 81 10.41 2.73 -11.57
N THR A 82 11.23 3.27 -12.49
CA THR A 82 12.21 4.30 -12.13
C THR A 82 11.63 5.70 -12.30
N LEU A 83 12.06 6.65 -11.47
CA LEU A 83 11.85 8.09 -11.63
C LEU A 83 13.14 8.72 -12.20
N ALA A 84 13.52 8.28 -13.40
CA ALA A 84 14.83 8.59 -13.98
C ALA A 84 14.86 9.91 -14.77
N GLY A 85 13.75 10.63 -14.85
CA GLY A 85 13.56 11.81 -15.69
C GLY A 85 13.24 11.45 -17.14
N GLY A 86 13.03 12.49 -17.95
CA GLY A 86 12.70 12.28 -19.36
C GLY A 86 13.88 11.75 -20.19
N PRO A 87 13.62 11.16 -21.38
CA PRO A 87 12.29 10.89 -21.90
C PRO A 87 11.56 9.80 -21.09
N TYR A 88 10.25 10.04 -20.81
CA TYR A 88 9.42 9.10 -20.08
C TYR A 88 8.97 7.95 -20.97
N THR A 89 9.04 6.72 -20.44
CA THR A 89 8.71 5.49 -21.17
C THR A 89 8.03 4.48 -20.26
N GLY A 90 7.15 3.67 -20.85
CA GLY A 90 6.61 2.47 -20.22
C GLY A 90 7.48 1.24 -20.49
N TYR A 91 6.81 0.05 -20.50
CA TYR A 91 7.47 -1.22 -20.81
C TYR A 91 8.25 -1.17 -22.15
N PRO A 92 9.43 -1.82 -22.24
CA PRO A 92 10.04 -2.70 -21.25
C PRO A 92 10.96 -2.01 -20.22
N GLN A 93 11.28 -0.73 -20.40
CA GLN A 93 12.19 0.02 -19.54
C GLN A 93 11.49 1.29 -19.04
N PHE A 94 10.98 1.21 -17.83
CA PHE A 94 10.17 2.27 -17.25
C PHE A 94 11.00 3.49 -16.82
N SER A 95 10.49 4.66 -17.17
CA SER A 95 10.85 5.94 -16.56
C SER A 95 9.58 6.77 -16.46
N SER A 96 9.03 6.90 -15.27
CA SER A 96 7.79 7.66 -15.03
C SER A 96 8.09 9.09 -14.62
N PRO A 97 7.15 10.04 -14.85
CA PRO A 97 7.19 11.37 -14.29
C PRO A 97 7.21 11.33 -12.75
N ASP A 98 7.89 12.28 -12.13
CA ASP A 98 7.99 12.40 -10.67
C ASP A 98 6.62 12.62 -10.02
N GLU A 99 5.69 13.22 -10.76
CA GLU A 99 4.31 13.45 -10.35
C GLU A 99 3.56 12.15 -9.97
N LEU A 100 4.01 10.99 -10.46
CA LEU A 100 3.48 9.71 -10.00
C LEU A 100 3.77 9.51 -8.50
N ALA A 101 4.99 9.79 -8.05
CA ALA A 101 5.33 9.70 -6.64
C ALA A 101 4.70 10.84 -5.81
N VAL A 102 4.51 12.02 -6.40
CA VAL A 102 3.76 13.12 -5.78
C VAL A 102 2.33 12.68 -5.48
N ALA A 103 1.62 12.10 -6.46
CA ALA A 103 0.26 11.62 -6.27
C ALA A 103 0.18 10.46 -5.27
N CYS A 104 1.17 9.55 -5.23
CA CYS A 104 1.28 8.54 -4.18
C CYS A 104 1.34 9.18 -2.78
N LYS A 105 2.19 10.19 -2.60
CA LYS A 105 2.30 10.92 -1.34
C LYS A 105 1.00 11.63 -0.97
N ASN A 106 0.40 12.35 -1.91
CA ASN A 106 -0.81 13.13 -1.68
C ASN A 106 -2.00 12.23 -1.32
N SER A 107 -2.07 11.01 -1.86
CA SER A 107 -3.08 10.02 -1.47
C SER A 107 -2.88 9.43 -0.07
N GLY A 108 -1.76 9.73 0.60
CA GLY A 108 -1.46 9.28 1.96
C GLY A 108 -0.47 8.11 2.04
N MET A 109 0.23 7.75 0.96
CA MET A 109 1.28 6.74 1.01
C MET A 109 2.51 7.28 1.74
N ASP A 110 2.97 6.56 2.74
CA ASP A 110 4.11 6.94 3.59
C ASP A 110 5.41 6.31 3.11
N VAL A 111 5.34 5.10 2.54
CA VAL A 111 6.50 4.29 2.16
C VAL A 111 6.34 3.76 0.74
N LEU A 112 7.36 3.95 -0.09
CA LEU A 112 7.48 3.29 -1.39
C LEU A 112 8.69 2.34 -1.38
N VAL A 113 8.43 1.01 -1.44
CA VAL A 113 9.52 0.05 -1.60
C VAL A 113 9.96 0.02 -3.07
N THR A 114 11.26 -0.08 -3.31
CA THR A 114 11.86 0.15 -4.62
C THR A 114 12.68 -1.04 -5.14
N GLY A 115 12.86 -2.09 -4.34
CA GLY A 115 13.54 -3.32 -4.72
C GLY A 115 12.61 -4.23 -5.53
N ASN A 116 12.63 -4.09 -6.86
CA ASN A 116 11.85 -4.86 -7.82
C ASN A 116 12.65 -5.09 -9.12
N ASN A 117 12.11 -5.85 -10.06
CA ASN A 117 12.79 -6.18 -11.31
C ASN A 117 13.00 -4.99 -12.25
N HIS A 118 12.23 -3.89 -12.05
CA HIS A 118 12.36 -2.64 -12.81
C HIS A 118 13.24 -1.59 -12.12
N SER A 119 13.82 -1.88 -10.97
CA SER A 119 14.72 -0.96 -10.24
C SER A 119 15.87 -0.43 -11.08
N CYS A 120 16.37 -1.25 -12.04
CA CYS A 120 17.54 -0.96 -12.87
C CYS A 120 17.21 -0.56 -14.30
N ASP A 121 15.98 -0.25 -14.66
CA ASP A 121 15.58 0.05 -16.04
C ASP A 121 16.36 1.22 -16.63
N ARG A 122 16.84 2.12 -15.81
CA ARG A 122 17.70 3.26 -16.20
C ARG A 122 19.09 3.17 -15.55
N LYS A 123 19.54 1.93 -15.23
CA LYS A 123 20.84 1.65 -14.63
C LYS A 123 21.06 2.45 -13.34
N ASN A 124 22.31 2.66 -12.94
CA ASN A 124 22.65 3.42 -11.72
C ASN A 124 22.03 4.82 -11.68
N LYS A 125 21.97 5.52 -12.82
CA LYS A 125 21.38 6.87 -12.87
C LYS A 125 19.90 6.83 -12.49
N GLY A 126 19.17 5.80 -12.95
CA GLY A 126 17.76 5.62 -12.59
C GLY A 126 17.57 5.34 -11.10
N ILE A 127 18.37 4.42 -10.54
CA ILE A 127 18.34 4.10 -9.11
C ILE A 127 18.58 5.36 -8.27
N ILE A 128 19.73 6.02 -8.50
CA ILE A 128 20.14 7.19 -7.71
C ILE A 128 19.10 8.32 -7.81
N ARG A 129 18.58 8.58 -9.03
CA ARG A 129 17.58 9.63 -9.20
C ARG A 129 16.25 9.27 -8.52
N THR A 130 15.79 8.03 -8.63
CA THR A 130 14.57 7.59 -7.95
C THR A 130 14.67 7.81 -6.45
N VAL A 131 15.79 7.40 -5.83
CA VAL A 131 16.03 7.64 -4.39
C VAL A 131 16.04 9.14 -4.07
N ASN A 132 16.72 9.98 -4.87
CA ASN A 132 16.75 11.43 -4.65
C ASN A 132 15.36 12.06 -4.76
N VAL A 133 14.50 11.62 -5.69
CA VAL A 133 13.13 12.11 -5.80
C VAL A 133 12.32 11.74 -4.55
N LEU A 134 12.40 10.50 -4.09
CA LEU A 134 11.70 10.06 -2.88
C LEU A 134 12.19 10.81 -1.64
N ASP A 135 13.52 11.00 -1.48
CA ASP A 135 14.10 11.83 -0.42
C ASP A 135 13.55 13.27 -0.48
N SER A 136 13.52 13.89 -1.68
CA SER A 136 13.04 15.28 -1.86
C SER A 136 11.55 15.45 -1.54
N LEU A 137 10.78 14.40 -1.73
CA LEU A 137 9.35 14.35 -1.41
C LEU A 137 9.10 13.95 0.05
N ASN A 138 10.13 13.63 0.84
CA ASN A 138 10.01 13.04 2.18
C ASN A 138 9.13 11.79 2.18
N ILE A 139 9.27 10.92 1.18
CA ILE A 139 8.66 9.59 1.12
C ILE A 139 9.68 8.60 1.66
N LEU A 140 9.32 7.85 2.68
CA LEU A 140 10.16 6.78 3.20
C LEU A 140 10.34 5.68 2.15
N HIS A 141 11.54 5.10 2.06
CA HIS A 141 11.82 4.08 1.05
C HIS A 141 12.90 3.09 1.50
N THR A 142 12.89 1.90 0.95
CA THR A 142 13.94 0.88 1.10
C THR A 142 13.94 -0.05 -0.11
N GLY A 143 15.03 -0.83 -0.28
CA GLY A 143 15.19 -1.79 -1.38
C GLY A 143 16.23 -1.37 -2.41
N THR A 144 16.34 -0.07 -2.71
CA THR A 144 17.41 0.51 -3.54
C THR A 144 18.06 1.69 -2.85
N PHE A 145 19.34 1.93 -3.13
CA PHE A 145 20.17 2.92 -2.43
C PHE A 145 21.14 3.59 -3.40
N LYS A 146 21.50 4.83 -3.11
CA LYS A 146 22.47 5.61 -3.90
C LYS A 146 23.87 5.03 -3.83
N ASP A 147 24.20 4.46 -2.67
CA ASP A 147 25.47 3.85 -2.40
C ASP A 147 25.39 2.82 -1.24
N LEU A 148 26.49 2.15 -0.98
CA LEU A 148 26.57 1.14 0.07
C LEU A 148 26.47 1.75 1.48
N GLY A 149 26.96 2.97 1.68
CA GLY A 149 26.84 3.68 2.96
C GLY A 149 25.40 4.02 3.32
N GLU A 150 24.61 4.47 2.35
CA GLU A 150 23.18 4.67 2.53
C GLU A 150 22.46 3.35 2.82
N ARG A 151 22.80 2.27 2.10
CA ARG A 151 22.26 0.94 2.39
C ARG A 151 22.54 0.50 3.83
N GLU A 152 23.77 0.63 4.28
CA GLU A 152 24.15 0.22 5.64
C GLU A 152 23.38 1.01 6.72
N SER A 153 23.00 2.24 6.46
CA SER A 153 22.28 3.11 7.41
C SER A 153 20.75 3.03 7.29
N LYS A 154 20.19 2.84 6.08
CA LYS A 154 18.75 2.96 5.82
C LYS A 154 18.06 1.66 5.40
N ASN A 155 18.79 0.54 5.22
CA ASN A 155 18.20 -0.71 4.71
C ASN A 155 17.05 -1.21 5.59
N LEU A 156 17.25 -1.22 6.90
CA LEU A 156 16.19 -1.51 7.85
C LEU A 156 15.41 -0.20 8.10
N LEU A 157 14.22 -0.12 7.54
CA LEU A 157 13.31 0.97 7.82
C LEU A 157 12.51 0.65 9.09
N ILE A 158 12.62 1.48 10.12
CA ILE A 158 11.87 1.32 11.38
C ILE A 158 10.70 2.30 11.40
N LEU A 159 9.50 1.77 11.53
CA LEU A 159 8.25 2.53 11.62
C LEU A 159 7.69 2.39 13.04
N SER A 160 7.48 3.51 13.71
CA SER A 160 7.13 3.51 15.13
C SER A 160 5.88 4.34 15.40
N LYS A 161 5.00 3.80 16.26
CA LYS A 161 3.85 4.52 16.82
C LYS A 161 3.47 3.93 18.18
N ASP A 162 3.15 4.78 19.14
CA ASP A 162 2.64 4.40 20.48
C ASP A 162 3.51 3.35 21.20
N GLY A 163 4.84 3.40 20.96
CA GLY A 163 5.80 2.48 21.56
C GLY A 163 5.77 1.07 20.94
N ILE A 164 5.26 0.93 19.72
CA ILE A 164 5.38 -0.27 18.88
C ILE A 164 6.33 0.04 17.73
N ASN A 165 7.39 -0.76 17.60
CA ASN A 165 8.43 -0.62 16.59
C ASN A 165 8.35 -1.76 15.56
N VAL A 166 8.18 -1.43 14.28
CA VAL A 166 8.07 -2.39 13.18
C VAL A 166 9.18 -2.16 12.18
N GLY A 167 10.03 -3.18 11.98
CA GLY A 167 11.08 -3.16 10.97
C GLY A 167 10.54 -3.59 9.61
N VAL A 168 10.97 -2.90 8.54
CA VAL A 168 10.64 -3.25 7.15
C VAL A 168 11.91 -3.42 6.35
N LEU A 169 12.04 -4.56 5.67
CA LEU A 169 13.09 -4.86 4.69
C LEU A 169 12.45 -5.13 3.33
N ASN A 170 13.15 -4.80 2.24
CA ASN A 170 12.65 -5.06 0.88
C ASN A 170 13.73 -5.71 0.00
N TYR A 171 13.34 -6.75 -0.75
CA TYR A 171 14.22 -7.50 -1.64
C TYR A 171 13.54 -7.86 -2.96
N THR A 172 14.34 -8.05 -4.03
CA THR A 172 13.88 -8.51 -5.34
C THR A 172 14.66 -9.73 -5.83
N TYR A 173 13.98 -10.58 -6.61
CA TYR A 173 14.62 -11.75 -7.25
C TYR A 173 15.67 -11.38 -8.31
N GLY A 174 15.59 -10.17 -8.86
CA GLY A 174 16.47 -9.73 -9.94
C GLY A 174 16.10 -8.37 -10.49
N THR A 175 16.75 -7.98 -11.59
CA THR A 175 16.63 -6.68 -12.24
C THR A 175 16.46 -6.81 -13.75
N ASN A 176 15.71 -7.79 -14.24
CA ASN A 176 15.47 -8.08 -15.66
C ASN A 176 16.76 -8.15 -16.51
N GLY A 177 17.84 -8.68 -15.92
CA GLY A 177 19.16 -8.75 -16.58
C GLY A 177 19.89 -7.40 -16.66
N ASN A 178 19.29 -6.30 -16.27
CA ASN A 178 19.96 -5.01 -16.18
C ASN A 178 20.96 -5.03 -15.02
N LYS A 179 22.22 -4.68 -15.31
CA LYS A 179 23.26 -4.63 -14.29
C LYS A 179 23.30 -3.28 -13.59
N PHE A 180 23.47 -3.32 -12.28
CA PHE A 180 23.87 -2.17 -11.48
C PHE A 180 25.30 -2.37 -10.97
N SER A 181 25.93 -1.31 -10.57
CA SER A 181 27.30 -1.31 -10.07
C SER A 181 27.48 -0.22 -9.01
N SER A 182 28.57 -0.25 -8.27
CA SER A 182 28.92 0.87 -7.38
C SER A 182 28.86 2.22 -8.14
N PRO A 183 28.35 3.30 -7.50
CA PRO A 183 27.93 3.34 -6.10
C PRO A 183 26.54 2.74 -5.82
N ALA A 184 25.61 2.68 -6.81
CA ALA A 184 24.22 2.26 -6.60
C ALA A 184 24.10 0.81 -6.11
N TYR A 185 23.05 0.54 -5.34
CA TYR A 185 22.80 -0.77 -4.78
C TYR A 185 21.31 -1.15 -4.87
N VAL A 186 21.05 -2.44 -5.14
CA VAL A 186 19.71 -3.05 -5.11
C VAL A 186 19.77 -4.29 -4.22
N ASN A 187 18.83 -4.42 -3.30
CA ASN A 187 18.70 -5.61 -2.46
C ASN A 187 18.18 -6.79 -3.26
N LEU A 188 19.07 -7.72 -3.59
CA LEU A 188 18.67 -8.98 -4.22
C LEU A 188 18.26 -10.01 -3.17
N LEU A 189 17.45 -10.99 -3.58
CA LEU A 189 17.10 -12.18 -2.80
C LEU A 189 18.32 -13.12 -2.70
N ASP A 190 19.33 -12.66 -1.96
CA ASP A 190 20.53 -13.42 -1.59
C ASP A 190 20.41 -13.88 -0.14
N SER A 191 20.50 -15.19 0.09
CA SER A 191 20.28 -15.77 1.42
C SER A 191 21.33 -15.36 2.46
N ALA A 192 22.59 -15.11 2.03
CA ALA A 192 23.64 -14.66 2.94
C ALA A 192 23.42 -13.20 3.35
N LEU A 193 23.06 -12.35 2.37
CA LEU A 193 22.71 -10.95 2.60
C LEU A 193 21.50 -10.84 3.54
N ILE A 194 20.43 -11.58 3.26
CA ILE A 194 19.21 -11.59 4.06
C ILE A 194 19.50 -12.01 5.51
N LYS A 195 20.29 -13.07 5.71
CA LYS A 195 20.72 -13.50 7.07
C LYS A 195 21.46 -12.39 7.81
N LYS A 196 22.38 -11.68 7.12
CA LYS A 196 23.11 -10.54 7.71
C LYS A 196 22.16 -9.43 8.13
N ASP A 197 21.23 -9.06 7.25
CA ASP A 197 20.28 -7.98 7.49
C ASP A 197 19.29 -8.30 8.61
N ILE A 198 18.71 -9.51 8.63
CA ILE A 198 17.82 -9.96 9.71
C ILE A 198 18.57 -10.07 11.04
N LYS A 199 19.84 -10.54 11.02
CA LYS A 199 20.66 -10.55 12.23
C LYS A 199 20.93 -9.14 12.77
N LYS A 200 21.06 -8.13 11.89
CA LYS A 200 21.15 -6.72 12.28
C LYS A 200 19.81 -6.25 12.83
N ALA A 201 18.70 -6.51 12.14
CA ALA A 201 17.36 -6.14 12.59
C ALA A 201 17.02 -6.69 13.99
N LYS A 202 17.43 -7.91 14.31
CA LYS A 202 17.24 -8.54 15.64
C LYS A 202 18.02 -7.89 16.78
N LYS A 203 18.92 -6.96 16.51
CA LYS A 203 19.63 -6.18 17.53
C LYS A 203 18.91 -4.86 17.85
N GLU A 204 18.00 -4.47 16.98
CA GLU A 204 17.13 -3.32 17.21
C GLU A 204 15.94 -3.74 18.10
N ASP A 205 15.37 -2.80 18.81
CA ASP A 205 14.17 -2.99 19.64
C ASP A 205 12.91 -3.03 18.76
N LEU A 206 12.73 -4.16 18.06
CA LEU A 206 11.62 -4.39 17.15
C LEU A 206 10.59 -5.33 17.75
N ASP A 207 9.34 -4.94 17.68
CA ASP A 207 8.19 -5.76 18.03
C ASP A 207 7.78 -6.73 16.91
N LYS A 208 7.92 -6.30 15.65
CA LYS A 208 7.62 -7.07 14.45
C LYS A 208 8.63 -6.77 13.33
N LEU A 209 8.89 -7.78 12.51
CA LEU A 209 9.72 -7.67 11.32
C LEU A 209 8.93 -8.07 10.08
N ILE A 210 8.87 -7.15 9.11
CA ILE A 210 8.20 -7.30 7.83
C ILE A 210 9.24 -7.40 6.71
N VAL A 211 9.04 -8.35 5.81
CA VAL A 211 9.77 -8.40 4.54
C VAL A 211 8.80 -8.15 3.41
N TYR A 212 9.00 -7.07 2.66
CA TYR A 212 8.33 -6.84 1.39
C TYR A 212 9.21 -7.43 0.28
N VAL A 213 8.67 -8.33 -0.54
CA VAL A 213 9.49 -9.12 -1.47
C VAL A 213 8.89 -9.17 -2.87
N HIS A 214 9.74 -8.91 -3.87
CA HIS A 214 9.38 -8.97 -5.28
C HIS A 214 9.93 -10.27 -5.89
N TRP A 215 9.05 -11.25 -6.16
CA TRP A 215 9.44 -12.63 -6.45
C TRP A 215 8.42 -13.43 -7.27
N GLY A 216 8.84 -14.60 -7.74
CA GLY A 216 7.95 -15.56 -8.40
C GLY A 216 7.99 -15.47 -9.92
N TYR A 217 6.92 -15.90 -10.57
CA TYR A 217 6.73 -15.81 -12.02
C TYR A 217 5.49 -14.97 -12.33
N GLU A 218 5.60 -14.12 -13.32
CA GLU A 218 4.48 -13.33 -13.81
C GLU A 218 3.29 -14.20 -14.20
N TYR A 219 2.08 -13.72 -13.87
CA TYR A 219 0.79 -14.27 -14.30
C TYR A 219 0.50 -15.71 -13.82
N ARG A 220 1.13 -16.14 -12.74
CA ARG A 220 0.86 -17.43 -12.10
C ARG A 220 0.02 -17.24 -10.86
N ASP A 221 -1.13 -17.93 -10.79
CA ASP A 221 -2.09 -17.82 -9.68
C ASP A 221 -1.58 -18.43 -8.38
N PHE A 222 -0.60 -19.34 -8.47
CA PHE A 222 -0.08 -20.07 -7.32
C PHE A 222 1.40 -19.82 -7.14
N PRO A 223 1.85 -19.70 -5.89
CA PRO A 223 3.27 -19.52 -5.59
C PRO A 223 4.08 -20.75 -6.03
N ASN A 224 5.21 -20.52 -6.68
CA ASN A 224 6.13 -21.56 -7.10
C ASN A 224 7.01 -22.04 -5.92
N LEU A 225 7.83 -23.07 -6.16
CA LEU A 225 8.73 -23.63 -5.13
C LEU A 225 9.75 -22.62 -4.62
N TYR A 226 10.22 -21.71 -5.48
CA TYR A 226 11.17 -20.66 -5.10
C TYR A 226 10.55 -19.73 -4.05
N GLN A 227 9.33 -19.23 -4.30
CA GLN A 227 8.59 -18.42 -3.34
C GLN A 227 8.33 -19.17 -2.02
N LYS A 228 7.88 -20.42 -2.10
CA LYS A 228 7.62 -21.26 -0.91
C LYS A 228 8.89 -21.54 -0.08
N ASN A 229 10.02 -21.74 -0.74
CA ASN A 229 11.29 -21.98 -0.06
C ASN A 229 11.80 -20.70 0.64
N PHE A 230 11.75 -19.55 -0.04
CA PHE A 230 12.12 -18.27 0.59
C PHE A 230 11.15 -17.89 1.70
N ASN A 231 9.83 -18.14 1.55
CA ASN A 231 8.87 -17.91 2.63
C ASN A 231 9.24 -18.71 3.89
N ARG A 232 9.54 -20.00 3.72
CA ARG A 232 9.99 -20.87 4.81
C ARG A 232 11.28 -20.37 5.44
N PHE A 233 12.24 -19.94 4.63
CA PHE A 233 13.50 -19.36 5.05
C PHE A 233 13.31 -18.07 5.88
N PHE A 234 12.40 -17.16 5.47
CA PHE A 234 12.05 -15.98 6.24
C PHE A 234 11.43 -16.34 7.59
N GLN A 235 10.49 -17.29 7.60
CA GLN A 235 9.88 -17.78 8.85
C GLN A 235 10.92 -18.42 9.78
N ASP A 236 11.87 -19.22 9.26
CA ASP A 236 12.93 -19.83 10.05
C ASP A 236 13.90 -18.78 10.63
N LEU A 237 14.04 -17.65 9.97
CA LEU A 237 14.79 -16.49 10.47
C LEU A 237 13.97 -15.60 11.40
N GLY A 238 12.70 -15.92 11.69
CA GLY A 238 11.85 -15.18 12.63
C GLY A 238 11.24 -13.89 12.03
N VAL A 239 11.05 -13.84 10.72
CA VAL A 239 10.23 -12.80 10.07
C VAL A 239 8.76 -13.05 10.40
N ASP A 240 8.05 -12.03 10.85
CA ASP A 240 6.63 -12.14 11.23
C ASP A 240 5.70 -12.02 10.02
N ILE A 241 6.01 -11.11 9.09
CA ILE A 241 5.13 -10.77 7.96
C ILE A 241 5.94 -10.79 6.66
N VAL A 242 5.41 -11.47 5.65
CA VAL A 242 5.94 -11.45 4.28
C VAL A 242 4.87 -10.91 3.34
N ILE A 243 5.18 -9.83 2.63
CA ILE A 243 4.30 -9.22 1.63
C ILE A 243 4.95 -9.36 0.26
N GLY A 244 4.32 -10.12 -0.62
CA GLY A 244 4.83 -10.42 -1.96
C GLY A 244 4.23 -9.56 -3.06
N SER A 245 5.01 -9.38 -4.12
CA SER A 245 4.66 -8.69 -5.36
C SER A 245 5.37 -9.33 -6.56
N HIS A 246 5.19 -8.86 -7.78
CA HIS A 246 5.74 -9.32 -9.07
C HIS A 246 4.80 -10.21 -9.91
N PRO A 247 4.06 -11.20 -9.41
CA PRO A 247 3.20 -12.03 -10.28
C PRO A 247 2.12 -11.25 -11.03
N HIS A 248 1.84 -10.00 -10.68
CA HIS A 248 0.80 -9.14 -11.23
C HIS A 248 -0.61 -9.73 -11.16
N VAL A 249 -0.77 -10.77 -10.37
CA VAL A 249 -2.05 -11.40 -9.99
C VAL A 249 -2.03 -11.68 -8.50
N ILE A 250 -3.20 -11.72 -7.89
CA ILE A 250 -3.34 -12.08 -6.47
C ILE A 250 -2.99 -13.56 -6.32
N GLN A 251 -2.09 -13.87 -5.37
CA GLN A 251 -1.76 -15.24 -5.01
C GLN A 251 -2.25 -15.58 -3.59
N GLN A 252 -2.00 -16.80 -3.18
CA GLN A 252 -2.31 -17.37 -1.87
C GLN A 252 -1.92 -16.44 -0.72
N MET A 253 -2.74 -16.45 0.33
CA MET A 253 -2.49 -15.74 1.59
C MET A 253 -2.56 -16.73 2.76
N GLU A 254 -1.66 -16.59 3.72
CA GLU A 254 -1.54 -17.51 4.85
C GLU A 254 -1.33 -16.73 6.16
N TYR A 255 -2.13 -17.05 7.17
CA TYR A 255 -1.87 -16.67 8.55
C TYR A 255 -1.83 -17.93 9.41
N GLY A 256 -0.85 -18.01 10.29
CA GLY A 256 -0.69 -19.16 11.17
C GLY A 256 0.26 -18.89 12.33
N LYS A 257 0.62 -19.98 13.03
CA LYS A 257 1.63 -19.96 14.08
C LYS A 257 2.67 -21.04 13.82
N LYS A 258 3.93 -20.68 14.04
CA LYS A 258 5.07 -21.61 14.02
C LYS A 258 5.90 -21.36 15.27
N ASN A 259 6.15 -22.40 16.08
CA ASN A 259 6.88 -22.28 17.33
C ASN A 259 6.33 -21.16 18.26
N ASN A 260 5.02 -21.07 18.39
CA ASN A 260 4.27 -20.02 19.12
C ASN A 260 4.41 -18.58 18.57
N GLN A 261 5.17 -18.36 17.51
CA GLN A 261 5.24 -17.08 16.82
C GLN A 261 4.17 -17.02 15.71
N GLU A 262 3.41 -15.92 15.67
CA GLU A 262 2.47 -15.65 14.59
C GLU A 262 3.23 -15.30 13.32
N PHE A 263 2.79 -15.82 12.18
CA PHE A 263 3.25 -15.39 10.87
C PHE A 263 2.08 -15.06 9.95
N LEU A 264 2.32 -14.16 9.01
CA LEU A 264 1.41 -13.87 7.93
C LEU A 264 2.22 -13.75 6.63
N THR A 265 1.76 -14.43 5.58
CA THR A 265 2.36 -14.36 4.25
C THR A 265 1.29 -14.03 3.22
N VAL A 266 1.52 -13.03 2.40
CA VAL A 266 0.81 -12.75 1.16
C VAL A 266 1.80 -13.01 0.03
N PHE A 267 1.57 -14.03 -0.78
CA PHE A 267 2.53 -14.38 -1.84
C PHE A 267 2.54 -13.38 -2.99
N SER A 268 1.41 -12.75 -3.31
CA SER A 268 1.34 -11.61 -4.23
C SER A 268 0.06 -10.81 -4.00
N LEU A 269 0.20 -9.48 -3.98
CA LEU A 269 -0.92 -8.55 -3.95
C LEU A 269 -1.50 -8.24 -5.33
N GLY A 270 -0.81 -8.63 -6.42
CA GLY A 270 -1.17 -8.23 -7.79
C GLY A 270 -0.89 -6.76 -8.09
N ASN A 271 -1.48 -6.25 -9.15
CA ASN A 271 -1.33 -4.86 -9.56
C ASN A 271 -2.14 -3.91 -8.69
N PHE A 272 -1.49 -2.91 -8.09
CA PHE A 272 -2.22 -1.80 -7.50
C PHE A 272 -2.68 -0.82 -8.58
N VAL A 273 -1.78 -0.47 -9.51
CA VAL A 273 -2.15 0.25 -10.73
C VAL A 273 -1.27 -0.16 -11.90
N SER A 274 -1.88 -0.53 -13.03
CA SER A 274 -1.17 -0.87 -14.27
C SER A 274 -2.07 -0.65 -15.50
N ASN A 275 -1.48 -0.79 -16.68
CA ASN A 275 -2.26 -0.90 -17.93
C ASN A 275 -2.39 -2.35 -18.42
N GLN A 276 -2.11 -3.35 -17.60
CA GLN A 276 -2.44 -4.74 -17.91
C GLN A 276 -3.95 -4.89 -17.80
N ARG A 277 -4.61 -5.39 -18.87
CA ARG A 277 -6.08 -5.37 -18.99
C ARG A 277 -6.71 -6.74 -19.12
N GLU A 278 -5.88 -7.79 -19.15
CA GLU A 278 -6.37 -9.15 -19.14
C GLU A 278 -6.94 -9.50 -17.79
N GLU A 279 -7.89 -10.41 -17.78
CA GLU A 279 -8.57 -10.87 -16.59
C GLU A 279 -7.60 -11.24 -15.47
N ARG A 280 -7.88 -10.80 -14.25
CA ARG A 280 -7.09 -10.95 -13.01
C ARG A 280 -5.79 -10.15 -12.94
N LYS A 281 -5.32 -9.55 -14.06
CA LYS A 281 -4.16 -8.65 -14.09
C LYS A 281 -4.55 -7.17 -13.99
N ASP A 282 -5.83 -6.89 -14.14
CA ASP A 282 -6.42 -5.55 -14.17
C ASP A 282 -6.76 -4.99 -12.78
N GLY A 283 -6.20 -5.61 -11.73
CA GLY A 283 -6.37 -5.20 -10.35
C GLY A 283 -5.50 -6.01 -9.40
N GLY A 284 -5.75 -5.84 -8.12
CA GLY A 284 -5.03 -6.50 -7.04
C GLY A 284 -5.80 -6.46 -5.72
N ALA A 285 -5.07 -6.64 -4.63
CA ALA A 285 -5.61 -6.49 -3.29
C ALA A 285 -4.73 -5.58 -2.44
N MET A 286 -5.33 -4.83 -1.55
CA MET A 286 -4.63 -4.22 -0.42
C MET A 286 -4.73 -5.14 0.79
N ILE A 287 -3.72 -5.13 1.66
CA ILE A 287 -3.75 -5.81 2.96
C ILE A 287 -3.72 -4.78 4.07
N ARG A 288 -4.73 -4.84 4.94
CA ARG A 288 -4.79 -4.04 6.15
C ARG A 288 -4.41 -4.90 7.35
N LEU A 289 -3.34 -4.50 8.04
CA LEU A 289 -2.87 -5.14 9.26
C LEU A 289 -2.88 -4.13 10.41
N SER A 290 -3.20 -4.61 11.63
CA SER A 290 -2.96 -3.85 12.86
C SER A 290 -2.22 -4.70 13.86
N PHE A 291 -1.29 -4.09 14.58
CA PHE A 291 -0.58 -4.69 15.70
C PHE A 291 -0.98 -3.97 16.98
N LYS A 292 -1.42 -4.75 17.95
CA LYS A 292 -1.87 -4.25 19.26
C LYS A 292 -1.01 -4.79 20.36
N LYS A 293 -0.54 -3.91 21.23
CA LYS A 293 0.18 -4.31 22.45
C LYS A 293 -0.81 -4.88 23.47
N SER A 294 -0.51 -6.09 23.94
CA SER A 294 -1.26 -6.78 24.97
C SER A 294 -0.28 -7.31 26.00
N TYR A 295 -0.18 -6.60 27.14
CA TYR A 295 0.86 -6.85 28.14
C TYR A 295 2.26 -6.79 27.52
N ASN A 296 3.00 -7.89 27.52
CA ASN A 296 4.36 -7.99 26.97
C ASN A 296 4.40 -8.56 25.54
N ASN A 297 3.24 -8.73 24.88
CA ASN A 297 3.16 -9.31 23.54
C ASN A 297 2.54 -8.33 22.55
N ILE A 298 3.00 -8.38 21.32
CA ILE A 298 2.35 -7.70 20.20
C ILE A 298 1.61 -8.73 19.35
N LEU A 299 0.29 -8.57 19.27
CA LEU A 299 -0.62 -9.47 18.55
C LEU A 299 -1.06 -8.82 17.23
N ILE A 300 -1.29 -9.64 16.21
CA ILE A 300 -1.94 -9.21 14.98
C ILE A 300 -3.45 -9.11 15.27
N SER A 301 -3.92 -7.90 15.59
CA SER A 301 -5.31 -7.61 15.98
C SER A 301 -6.24 -7.53 14.77
N ARG A 302 -5.72 -7.13 13.61
CA ARG A 302 -6.45 -7.04 12.34
C ARG A 302 -5.63 -7.63 11.21
N LYS A 303 -6.29 -8.36 10.32
CA LYS A 303 -5.75 -8.93 9.09
C LYS A 303 -6.88 -9.07 8.07
N GLU A 304 -6.90 -8.14 7.13
CA GLU A 304 -7.98 -8.01 6.14
C GLU A 304 -7.40 -7.76 4.76
N TYR A 305 -8.00 -8.33 3.71
CA TYR A 305 -7.72 -7.96 2.33
C TYR A 305 -8.87 -7.13 1.76
N ILE A 306 -8.55 -6.20 0.88
CA ILE A 306 -9.52 -5.35 0.19
C ILE A 306 -9.22 -5.43 -1.30
N PRO A 307 -10.10 -6.04 -2.12
CA PRO A 307 -9.93 -6.10 -3.56
C PRO A 307 -10.03 -4.72 -4.20
N VAL A 308 -9.12 -4.43 -5.12
CA VAL A 308 -9.11 -3.18 -5.90
C VAL A 308 -8.99 -3.49 -7.39
N TRP A 309 -9.73 -2.76 -8.20
CA TRP A 309 -9.72 -2.90 -9.66
C TRP A 309 -9.33 -1.60 -10.32
N VAL A 310 -8.54 -1.69 -11.39
CA VAL A 310 -8.10 -0.52 -12.17
C VAL A 310 -9.13 -0.21 -13.23
N HIS A 311 -9.94 0.80 -13.01
CA HIS A 311 -10.87 1.33 -13.99
C HIS A 311 -10.10 2.18 -15.02
N LYS A 312 -10.12 1.73 -16.26
CA LYS A 312 -9.61 2.49 -17.41
C LYS A 312 -10.78 2.87 -18.29
N PHE A 313 -11.08 4.15 -18.38
CA PHE A 313 -12.21 4.66 -19.17
C PHE A 313 -11.77 5.78 -20.10
N MET A 314 -12.64 6.14 -21.04
CA MET A 314 -12.40 7.21 -21.99
C MET A 314 -13.35 8.38 -21.75
N GLU A 315 -12.80 9.57 -21.50
CA GLU A 315 -13.55 10.81 -21.47
C GLU A 315 -12.87 11.84 -22.39
N LYS A 316 -13.66 12.55 -23.22
CA LYS A 316 -13.17 13.59 -24.15
C LYS A 316 -11.98 13.14 -25.02
N LYS A 317 -12.03 11.89 -25.51
CA LYS A 317 -10.98 11.25 -26.35
C LYS A 317 -9.64 11.02 -25.63
N LYS A 318 -9.61 11.09 -24.31
CA LYS A 318 -8.46 10.81 -23.47
C LYS A 318 -8.77 9.62 -22.55
N TYR A 319 -7.81 8.73 -22.36
CA TYR A 319 -7.94 7.67 -21.35
C TYR A 319 -7.69 8.24 -19.95
N HIS A 320 -8.43 7.71 -18.99
CA HIS A 320 -8.33 7.97 -17.56
C HIS A 320 -8.13 6.66 -16.82
N TYR A 321 -7.51 6.73 -15.66
CA TYR A 321 -7.28 5.58 -14.79
C TYR A 321 -7.69 5.94 -13.37
N GLN A 322 -8.43 5.05 -12.71
CA GLN A 322 -8.81 5.15 -11.31
C GLN A 322 -8.67 3.77 -10.66
N ILE A 323 -8.26 3.72 -9.41
CA ILE A 323 -8.23 2.47 -8.64
C ILE A 323 -9.48 2.46 -7.77
N LEU A 324 -10.36 1.48 -8.03
CA LEU A 324 -11.66 1.39 -7.35
C LEU A 324 -11.65 0.25 -6.33
N PRO A 325 -11.99 0.49 -5.05
CA PRO A 325 -12.24 -0.60 -4.08
C PRO A 325 -13.55 -1.31 -4.45
N CYS A 326 -13.43 -2.53 -4.97
CA CYS A 326 -14.49 -3.23 -5.73
C CYS A 326 -15.82 -3.40 -4.96
N ALA A 327 -15.78 -3.55 -3.65
CA ALA A 327 -16.94 -3.86 -2.84
C ALA A 327 -17.74 -2.63 -2.37
N ARG A 328 -17.42 -1.41 -2.83
CA ARG A 328 -18.21 -0.19 -2.49
C ARG A 328 -19.53 -0.18 -3.24
N PRO A 329 -20.68 -0.01 -2.54
CA PRO A 329 -22.00 0.04 -3.18
C PRO A 329 -22.19 1.19 -4.17
N ILE A 330 -21.40 2.27 -4.06
CA ILE A 330 -21.46 3.41 -4.98
C ILE A 330 -21.09 3.04 -6.41
N TYR A 331 -20.29 1.98 -6.61
CA TYR A 331 -19.89 1.51 -7.93
C TYR A 331 -20.99 0.60 -8.52
N ASN A 332 -22.04 1.21 -8.99
CA ASN A 332 -23.22 0.61 -9.60
C ASN A 332 -23.40 1.11 -11.04
N GLU A 333 -24.52 0.79 -11.67
CA GLU A 333 -24.84 1.18 -13.05
C GLU A 333 -24.91 2.70 -13.28
N GLU A 334 -25.17 3.49 -12.23
CA GLU A 334 -25.20 4.95 -12.34
C GLU A 334 -23.78 5.56 -12.33
N TYR A 335 -22.83 4.89 -11.68
CA TYR A 335 -21.44 5.35 -11.60
C TYR A 335 -20.72 5.16 -12.94
N PHE A 336 -20.86 3.99 -13.55
CA PHE A 336 -20.15 3.66 -14.79
C PHE A 336 -20.88 4.24 -16.01
N SER A 337 -20.14 4.91 -16.89
CA SER A 337 -20.67 5.36 -18.19
C SER A 337 -20.92 4.21 -19.16
N ASN A 338 -20.26 3.05 -18.91
CA ASN A 338 -20.38 1.84 -19.68
C ASN A 338 -20.65 0.64 -18.74
N ILE A 339 -21.72 -0.09 -18.98
CA ILE A 339 -22.10 -1.27 -18.20
C ILE A 339 -21.05 -2.40 -18.24
N GLU A 340 -20.26 -2.47 -19.33
CA GLU A 340 -19.18 -3.46 -19.46
C GLU A 340 -18.10 -3.27 -18.39
N ASP A 341 -17.81 -2.04 -17.99
CA ASP A 341 -16.80 -1.74 -16.98
C ASP A 341 -17.27 -2.20 -15.59
N LEU A 342 -18.55 -2.02 -15.27
CA LEU A 342 -19.16 -2.61 -14.07
C LEU A 342 -19.05 -4.14 -14.08
N GLN A 343 -19.32 -4.78 -15.23
CA GLN A 343 -19.23 -6.22 -15.36
C GLN A 343 -17.80 -6.73 -15.18
N LYS A 344 -16.81 -6.05 -15.76
CA LYS A 344 -15.37 -6.37 -15.57
C LYS A 344 -14.97 -6.26 -14.10
N MET A 345 -15.35 -5.17 -13.42
CA MET A 345 -15.07 -5.01 -11.99
C MET A 345 -15.71 -6.13 -11.15
N LYS A 346 -16.98 -6.47 -11.42
CA LYS A 346 -17.66 -7.58 -10.74
C LYS A 346 -16.95 -8.91 -11.01
N THR A 347 -16.60 -9.19 -12.26
CA THR A 347 -15.84 -10.40 -12.64
C THR A 347 -14.51 -10.46 -11.89
N PHE A 348 -13.76 -9.37 -11.82
CA PHE A 348 -12.52 -9.30 -11.04
C PHE A 348 -12.75 -9.60 -9.56
N LEU A 349 -13.78 -9.01 -8.95
CA LEU A 349 -14.15 -9.24 -7.54
C LEU A 349 -14.53 -10.70 -7.28
N ASP A 350 -15.38 -11.28 -8.13
CA ASP A 350 -15.86 -12.66 -7.99
C ASP A 350 -14.71 -13.66 -8.18
N ASN A 351 -13.83 -13.44 -9.15
CA ASN A 351 -12.62 -14.23 -9.35
C ASN A 351 -11.67 -14.15 -8.15
N THR A 352 -11.46 -12.94 -7.61
CA THR A 352 -10.64 -12.74 -6.41
C THR A 352 -11.22 -13.49 -5.21
N ARG A 353 -12.52 -13.38 -4.96
CA ARG A 353 -13.21 -14.10 -3.89
C ARG A 353 -13.14 -15.61 -4.08
N SER A 354 -13.41 -16.09 -5.27
CA SER A 354 -13.32 -17.52 -5.60
C SER A 354 -11.91 -18.07 -5.37
N HIS A 355 -10.88 -17.34 -5.84
CA HIS A 355 -9.49 -17.72 -5.63
C HIS A 355 -9.12 -17.74 -4.14
N LEU A 356 -9.46 -16.70 -3.39
CA LEU A 356 -9.11 -16.56 -1.97
C LEU A 356 -9.99 -17.44 -1.05
N ASN A 357 -11.16 -17.87 -1.46
CA ASN A 357 -11.95 -18.85 -0.70
C ASN A 357 -11.22 -20.19 -0.49
N THR A 358 -10.39 -20.59 -1.45
CA THR A 358 -9.63 -21.85 -1.40
C THR A 358 -8.14 -21.65 -1.07
N ASN A 359 -7.62 -20.46 -1.27
CA ASN A 359 -6.18 -20.14 -1.18
C ASN A 359 -5.87 -19.06 -0.15
N ASN A 360 -6.68 -18.96 0.90
CA ASN A 360 -6.49 -17.99 1.97
C ASN A 360 -6.75 -18.66 3.33
N LEU A 361 -5.76 -18.57 4.20
CA LEU A 361 -5.85 -19.08 5.56
C LEU A 361 -5.89 -17.90 6.54
N GLY A 362 -7.07 -17.60 7.07
CA GLY A 362 -7.27 -16.73 8.22
C GLY A 362 -7.18 -15.22 7.97
N ILE A 363 -7.19 -14.75 6.72
CA ILE A 363 -7.25 -13.32 6.37
C ILE A 363 -8.63 -13.04 5.78
N LYS A 364 -9.42 -12.16 6.40
CA LYS A 364 -10.80 -11.86 5.99
C LYS A 364 -10.87 -10.79 4.91
N GLU A 365 -11.93 -10.81 4.10
CA GLU A 365 -12.27 -9.63 3.30
C GLU A 365 -12.69 -8.50 4.23
N GLY A 366 -12.04 -7.35 4.08
CA GLY A 366 -12.28 -6.16 4.88
C GLY A 366 -13.29 -5.22 4.24
N LEU A 367 -13.79 -4.29 5.03
CA LEU A 367 -14.66 -3.23 4.50
C LEU A 367 -13.86 -2.31 3.57
N PRO A 368 -14.43 -1.92 2.42
CA PRO A 368 -13.78 -1.07 1.43
C PRO A 368 -13.86 0.43 1.79
N TYR A 369 -13.62 0.76 3.04
CA TYR A 369 -13.66 2.12 3.58
C TYR A 369 -12.49 2.36 4.54
N GLY A 370 -12.14 3.63 4.73
CA GLY A 370 -11.17 4.04 5.74
C GLY A 370 -11.62 3.68 7.17
N LEU A 371 -10.66 3.53 8.06
CA LEU A 371 -10.92 3.28 9.48
C LEU A 371 -11.06 4.62 10.20
N ILE A 372 -12.26 4.90 10.71
CA ILE A 372 -12.53 6.13 11.46
C ILE A 372 -11.70 6.11 12.77
N GLY A 373 -10.88 7.11 12.98
CA GLY A 373 -10.17 7.36 14.25
C GLY A 373 -8.68 7.02 14.26
N PHE A 374 -8.07 6.59 13.15
CA PHE A 374 -6.65 6.21 13.10
C PHE A 374 -5.67 7.32 12.71
N LYS A 375 -6.00 8.21 11.79
CA LYS A 375 -5.22 9.46 11.62
C LYS A 375 -6.08 10.63 12.10
N PRO A 376 -5.54 11.54 12.92
CA PRO A 376 -6.22 12.82 13.07
C PRO A 376 -6.28 13.45 11.69
N ILE A 377 -7.49 13.72 11.23
CA ILE A 377 -7.72 14.45 9.98
C ILE A 377 -7.13 15.85 10.22
N THR A 378 -5.87 16.05 9.86
CA THR A 378 -5.33 17.39 9.66
C THR A 378 -5.92 17.87 8.34
N ILE A 379 -7.20 18.21 8.37
CA ILE A 379 -7.80 18.99 7.31
C ILE A 379 -7.11 20.35 7.39
N LEU A 380 -6.08 20.54 6.56
CA LEU A 380 -5.72 21.88 6.14
C LEU A 380 -6.92 22.41 5.37
N GLN A 381 -7.78 23.17 6.07
CA GLN A 381 -9.02 23.76 5.56
C GLN A 381 -8.83 24.68 4.33
N SER A 382 -7.60 24.82 3.81
CA SER A 382 -7.28 25.69 2.68
C SER A 382 -7.09 24.98 1.34
N GLN A 383 -7.27 23.65 1.25
CA GLN A 383 -7.06 22.90 -0.01
C GLN A 383 -8.07 21.77 -0.26
N VAL A 384 -9.28 21.87 0.28
CA VAL A 384 -10.39 21.08 -0.26
C VAL A 384 -10.83 21.82 -1.53
N PRO A 385 -10.61 21.30 -2.75
CA PRO A 385 -11.38 21.76 -3.89
C PRO A 385 -12.83 21.54 -3.45
N GLU A 386 -13.64 22.59 -3.46
CA GLU A 386 -15.07 22.41 -3.29
C GLU A 386 -15.48 21.22 -4.13
N LEU A 387 -15.86 20.13 -3.46
CA LEU A 387 -16.57 19.05 -4.10
C LEU A 387 -17.73 19.76 -4.81
N ARG A 388 -17.59 19.94 -6.13
CA ARG A 388 -18.67 20.47 -6.93
C ARG A 388 -19.84 19.58 -6.58
N LYS A 389 -20.75 20.10 -5.80
CA LYS A 389 -22.07 19.52 -5.66
C LYS A 389 -22.57 19.39 -7.09
N LEU A 390 -22.43 18.20 -7.64
CA LEU A 390 -23.04 17.84 -8.91
C LEU A 390 -24.52 18.10 -8.70
N ASP A 391 -24.99 19.21 -9.25
CA ASP A 391 -26.38 19.62 -9.12
C ASP A 391 -27.19 18.67 -10.00
N PHE A 392 -27.60 17.54 -9.40
CA PHE A 392 -28.39 16.49 -10.03
C PHE A 392 -29.71 17.03 -10.67
N LYS A 393 -30.09 18.28 -10.37
CA LYS A 393 -31.24 18.94 -11.02
C LYS A 393 -30.93 19.35 -12.46
N GLN A 394 -29.69 19.67 -12.81
CA GLN A 394 -29.37 20.09 -14.19
C GLN A 394 -29.34 18.93 -15.18
N ILE A 395 -29.05 17.70 -14.72
CA ILE A 395 -29.01 16.52 -15.60
C ILE A 395 -30.43 16.10 -16.00
N LYS A 396 -31.42 16.23 -15.11
CA LYS A 396 -32.84 15.90 -15.42
C LYS A 396 -33.46 16.85 -16.44
N THR A 397 -33.06 18.11 -16.49
CA THR A 397 -33.61 19.11 -17.46
C THR A 397 -33.05 18.95 -18.88
N LYS A 398 -31.81 18.49 -19.04
CA LYS A 398 -31.23 18.21 -20.38
C LYS A 398 -31.82 16.97 -21.06
N ARG A 399 -32.21 15.93 -20.30
CA ARG A 399 -32.87 14.73 -20.85
C ARG A 399 -34.33 14.98 -21.26
N ARG A 400 -35.06 15.93 -20.63
CA ARG A 400 -36.42 16.28 -21.04
C ARG A 400 -36.49 17.13 -22.32
N ARG A 401 -35.46 17.89 -22.64
CA ARG A 401 -35.37 18.68 -23.89
C ARG A 401 -35.00 17.86 -25.13
N LYS A 402 -34.35 16.68 -24.99
CA LYS A 402 -34.02 15.78 -26.12
C LYS A 402 -35.15 14.83 -26.52
N LYS A 403 -36.24 14.77 -25.76
CA LYS A 403 -37.44 13.96 -26.11
C LYS A 403 -38.58 14.80 -26.71
N ARG A 404 -38.35 16.08 -27.01
CA ARG A 404 -39.33 16.99 -27.62
C ARG A 404 -38.77 17.71 -28.85
N LYS A 405 -37.86 17.11 -29.60
CA LYS A 405 -37.53 17.48 -30.95
C LYS A 405 -37.49 16.23 -31.84
#